data_42a3ba9a51c5c5ed468698a763e46ea2
#
_entry.id   42a3ba9a51c5c5ed468698a763e46ea2
#
_cell.length_a   1.000
_cell.length_b   1.000
_cell.length_c   1.000
_cell.angle_alpha   90.00
_cell.angle_beta   90.00
_cell.angle_gamma   90.00
#
_symmetry.space_group_name_H-M   'P 1'
#
loop_
_entity.id
_entity.type
_entity.pdbx_description
1 polymer ?
#
loop_
_entity_poly.entity_id
_entity_poly.type
_entity_poly.pdbx_seq_one_letter_code
_entity_poly.pdbx_strand_id
1 'polypeptide(L)'
;MNRLRALLLVSLLLLLPAFAGAVEVGKPAPAFSLQTPEGQSVSLADFKGKVVLLKLATTWCPSCAQLSKELDALGEFLKAQDVVLIEVFLQDTPEMVERYLAGKNFPMVHKVLIDDMQVYKGYGIYTIPRFLVVDKDQKVRYDNGNAAIILPAEEIKKLVEAAGT
;
A
#
# COMPACT_ATOMS: atom_id res chain seq x y z
N MET A 1 -33.63 -23.11 30.95
CA MET A 1 -33.82 -22.49 29.62
C MET A 1 -33.05 -21.19 29.41
N ASN A 2 -32.73 -20.41 30.44
CA ASN A 2 -32.11 -19.06 30.26
C ASN A 2 -30.58 -19.06 30.02
N ARG A 3 -29.85 -20.04 30.50
CA ARG A 3 -28.38 -20.06 30.35
C ARG A 3 -27.93 -20.40 28.92
N LEU A 4 -28.67 -21.26 28.22
CA LEU A 4 -28.35 -21.62 26.83
C LEU A 4 -28.64 -20.47 25.84
N ARG A 5 -29.69 -19.68 26.11
CA ARG A 5 -30.01 -18.46 25.33
C ARG A 5 -29.01 -17.34 25.53
N ALA A 6 -28.47 -17.18 26.76
CA ALA A 6 -27.39 -16.21 27.04
C ALA A 6 -26.08 -16.56 26.33
N LEU A 7 -25.71 -17.85 26.26
CA LEU A 7 -24.53 -18.29 25.53
C LEU A 7 -24.63 -18.09 24.02
N LEU A 8 -25.82 -18.28 23.44
CA LEU A 8 -26.06 -18.02 22.01
C LEU A 8 -25.99 -16.53 21.65
N LEU A 9 -26.43 -15.65 22.55
CA LEU A 9 -26.36 -14.20 22.32
C LEU A 9 -24.93 -13.64 22.45
N VAL A 10 -24.10 -14.21 23.33
CA VAL A 10 -22.68 -13.83 23.45
C VAL A 10 -21.87 -14.33 22.26
N SER A 11 -22.18 -15.50 21.70
CA SER A 11 -21.52 -16.03 20.49
C SER A 11 -21.85 -15.23 19.24
N LEU A 12 -23.01 -14.62 19.14
CA LEU A 12 -23.43 -13.81 17.99
C LEU A 12 -22.75 -12.41 17.98
N LEU A 13 -22.32 -11.91 19.13
CA LEU A 13 -21.66 -10.60 19.23
C LEU A 13 -20.19 -10.62 18.74
N LEU A 14 -19.59 -11.80 18.58
CA LEU A 14 -18.19 -11.96 18.13
C LEU A 14 -18.04 -12.02 16.60
N LEU A 15 -19.14 -11.98 15.86
CA LEU A 15 -19.19 -12.03 14.38
C LEU A 15 -19.50 -10.67 13.74
N LEU A 16 -19.20 -9.56 14.42
CA LEU A 16 -19.27 -8.25 13.75
C LEU A 16 -18.19 -8.23 12.66
N PRO A 17 -18.56 -8.09 11.37
CA PRO A 17 -17.57 -7.90 10.33
C PRO A 17 -16.77 -6.66 10.72
N ALA A 18 -15.44 -6.78 10.75
CA ALA A 18 -14.58 -5.62 10.80
C ALA A 18 -14.94 -4.76 9.59
N PHE A 19 -15.67 -3.68 9.80
CA PHE A 19 -15.88 -2.69 8.76
C PHE A 19 -14.48 -2.27 8.31
N ALA A 20 -14.20 -2.48 7.04
CA ALA A 20 -13.01 -1.90 6.41
C ALA A 20 -13.17 -0.38 6.59
N GLY A 21 -12.54 0.15 7.62
CA GLY A 21 -12.57 1.58 7.93
C GLY A 21 -11.87 2.33 6.81
N ALA A 22 -12.34 3.54 6.53
CA ALA A 22 -11.61 4.46 5.66
C ALA A 22 -10.15 4.57 6.14
N VAL A 23 -9.22 4.72 5.19
CA VAL A 23 -7.81 4.96 5.52
C VAL A 23 -7.70 6.26 6.30
N GLU A 24 -7.11 6.19 7.49
CA GLU A 24 -6.92 7.35 8.37
C GLU A 24 -5.46 7.44 8.81
N VAL A 25 -4.90 8.64 8.79
CA VAL A 25 -3.55 8.91 9.31
C VAL A 25 -3.52 8.60 10.82
N GLY A 26 -2.48 7.88 11.25
CA GLY A 26 -2.30 7.41 12.64
C GLY A 26 -2.97 6.09 12.96
N LYS A 27 -3.80 5.54 12.08
CA LYS A 27 -4.44 4.22 12.23
C LYS A 27 -3.68 3.15 11.47
N PRO A 28 -3.87 1.85 11.80
CA PRO A 28 -3.33 0.76 11.01
C PRO A 28 -3.76 0.85 9.54
N ALA A 29 -2.82 0.66 8.64
CA ALA A 29 -3.13 0.53 7.22
C ALA A 29 -4.00 -0.71 6.98
N PRO A 30 -5.00 -0.65 6.09
CA PRO A 30 -5.79 -1.84 5.74
C PRO A 30 -4.89 -2.98 5.26
N ALA A 31 -5.09 -4.16 5.84
CA ALA A 31 -4.32 -5.34 5.47
C ALA A 31 -4.69 -5.82 4.07
N PHE A 32 -3.71 -6.36 3.36
CA PHE A 32 -3.91 -7.05 2.09
C PHE A 32 -2.90 -8.20 1.95
N SER A 33 -3.26 -9.15 1.09
CA SER A 33 -2.36 -10.19 0.61
C SER A 33 -2.63 -10.39 -0.87
N LEU A 34 -1.69 -9.96 -1.71
CA LEU A 34 -1.82 -9.93 -3.17
C LEU A 34 -0.71 -10.78 -3.82
N GLN A 35 -0.85 -11.03 -5.11
CA GLN A 35 0.16 -11.77 -5.88
C GLN A 35 1.07 -10.83 -6.65
N THR A 36 2.35 -11.21 -6.79
CA THR A 36 3.25 -10.64 -7.80
C THR A 36 2.84 -11.12 -9.20
N PRO A 37 3.34 -10.50 -10.28
CA PRO A 37 3.14 -11.01 -11.63
C PRO A 37 3.51 -12.50 -11.79
N GLU A 38 4.51 -12.99 -11.06
CA GLU A 38 4.96 -14.39 -11.06
C GLU A 38 4.14 -15.32 -10.16
N GLY A 39 3.08 -14.80 -9.52
CA GLY A 39 2.16 -15.58 -8.69
C GLY A 39 2.62 -15.81 -7.23
N GLN A 40 3.65 -15.11 -6.76
CA GLN A 40 4.08 -15.18 -5.36
C GLN A 40 3.14 -14.34 -4.48
N SER A 41 2.67 -14.90 -3.37
CA SER A 41 1.87 -14.14 -2.41
C SER A 41 2.74 -13.23 -1.55
N VAL A 42 2.33 -11.96 -1.43
CA VAL A 42 2.98 -10.92 -0.64
C VAL A 42 1.92 -10.15 0.14
N SER A 43 2.12 -9.98 1.44
CA SER A 43 1.22 -9.22 2.31
C SER A 43 1.89 -7.98 2.88
N LEU A 44 1.11 -6.98 3.27
CA LEU A 44 1.65 -5.82 3.97
C LEU A 44 2.34 -6.24 5.28
N ALA A 45 1.82 -7.26 5.96
CA ALA A 45 2.35 -7.78 7.21
C ALA A 45 3.80 -8.30 7.11
N ASP A 46 4.24 -8.74 5.93
CA ASP A 46 5.61 -9.24 5.69
C ASP A 46 6.67 -8.14 5.87
N PHE A 47 6.26 -6.88 5.88
CA PHE A 47 7.13 -5.71 6.01
C PHE A 47 7.01 -5.00 7.36
N LYS A 48 6.45 -5.67 8.37
CA LYS A 48 6.44 -5.12 9.74
C LYS A 48 7.87 -4.83 10.20
N GLY A 49 8.08 -3.66 10.82
CA GLY A 49 9.39 -3.18 11.22
C GLY A 49 10.13 -2.35 10.16
N LYS A 50 9.55 -2.22 8.96
CA LYS A 50 10.08 -1.37 7.88
C LYS A 50 9.12 -0.22 7.57
N VAL A 51 9.66 0.89 7.08
CA VAL A 51 8.86 1.93 6.45
C VAL A 51 8.46 1.44 5.06
N VAL A 52 7.18 1.54 4.74
CA VAL A 52 6.63 1.15 3.44
C VAL A 52 6.09 2.37 2.72
N LEU A 53 6.53 2.57 1.49
CA LEU A 53 5.91 3.45 0.52
C LEU A 53 4.93 2.63 -0.31
N LEU A 54 3.63 2.90 -0.15
CA LEU A 54 2.58 2.20 -0.88
C LEU A 54 2.07 3.09 -2.01
N LYS A 55 2.32 2.68 -3.25
CA LYS A 55 1.87 3.36 -4.46
C LYS A 55 0.79 2.54 -5.15
N LEU A 56 -0.40 3.11 -5.30
CA LEU A 56 -1.54 2.49 -5.96
C LEU A 56 -1.74 3.18 -7.31
N ALA A 57 -1.58 2.42 -8.40
CA ALA A 57 -1.38 2.97 -9.73
C ALA A 57 -1.94 2.05 -10.83
N THR A 58 -1.82 2.49 -12.07
CA THR A 58 -1.96 1.67 -13.28
C THR A 58 -0.80 1.95 -14.24
N THR A 59 -0.54 1.02 -15.15
CA THR A 59 0.56 1.13 -16.13
C THR A 59 0.37 2.28 -17.12
N TRP A 60 -0.87 2.66 -17.39
CA TRP A 60 -1.27 3.66 -18.38
C TRP A 60 -1.54 5.06 -17.80
N CYS A 61 -1.31 5.28 -16.51
CA CYS A 61 -1.57 6.54 -15.81
C CYS A 61 -0.37 7.52 -15.90
N PRO A 62 -0.48 8.67 -16.59
CA PRO A 62 0.65 9.61 -16.73
C PRO A 62 1.13 10.21 -15.41
N SER A 63 0.20 10.60 -14.52
CA SER A 63 0.54 11.13 -13.19
C SER A 63 1.19 10.07 -12.29
N CYS A 64 0.84 8.79 -12.46
CA CYS A 64 1.50 7.69 -11.77
C CYS A 64 2.96 7.54 -12.25
N ALA A 65 3.21 7.70 -13.56
CA ALA A 65 4.57 7.70 -14.11
C ALA A 65 5.41 8.90 -13.62
N GLN A 66 4.77 10.06 -13.39
CA GLN A 66 5.46 11.21 -12.80
C GLN A 66 5.85 10.92 -11.34
N LEU A 67 4.98 10.35 -10.52
CA LEU A 67 5.33 9.93 -9.15
C LEU A 67 6.45 8.90 -9.14
N SER A 68 6.51 7.98 -10.12
CA SER A 68 7.64 7.05 -10.25
C SER A 68 8.97 7.77 -10.39
N LYS A 69 9.04 8.86 -11.19
CA LYS A 69 10.28 9.64 -11.35
C LYS A 69 10.75 10.27 -10.05
N GLU A 70 9.82 10.77 -9.22
CA GLU A 70 10.16 11.30 -7.90
C GLU A 70 10.72 10.21 -6.97
N LEU A 71 10.13 9.01 -7.01
CA LEU A 71 10.62 7.85 -6.25
C LEU A 71 11.97 7.34 -6.76
N ASP A 72 12.17 7.30 -8.08
CA ASP A 72 13.43 6.89 -8.70
C ASP A 72 14.58 7.82 -8.30
N ALA A 73 14.33 9.14 -8.20
CA ALA A 73 15.31 10.12 -7.73
C ALA A 73 15.75 9.88 -6.27
N LEU A 74 14.92 9.20 -5.48
CA LEU A 74 15.21 8.85 -4.09
C LEU A 74 15.77 7.43 -3.91
N GLY A 75 16.01 6.68 -4.97
CA GLY A 75 16.31 5.25 -4.91
C GLY A 75 17.44 4.88 -3.95
N GLU A 76 18.59 5.57 -4.00
CA GLU A 76 19.71 5.31 -3.10
C GLU A 76 19.41 5.72 -1.65
N PHE A 77 18.69 6.82 -1.44
CA PHE A 77 18.23 7.21 -0.12
C PHE A 77 17.28 6.16 0.49
N LEU A 78 16.27 5.72 -0.26
CA LEU A 78 15.31 4.71 0.18
C LEU A 78 15.99 3.38 0.52
N LYS A 79 16.98 2.97 -0.29
CA LYS A 79 17.82 1.81 -0.02
C LYS A 79 18.60 1.96 1.28
N ALA A 80 19.26 3.10 1.50
CA ALA A 80 20.04 3.36 2.70
C ALA A 80 19.19 3.38 3.98
N GLN A 81 17.91 3.76 3.88
CA GLN A 81 16.94 3.75 4.97
C GLN A 81 16.18 2.42 5.13
N ASP A 82 16.53 1.39 4.37
CA ASP A 82 15.85 0.07 4.34
C ASP A 82 14.32 0.19 4.11
N VAL A 83 13.92 1.16 3.27
CA VAL A 83 12.53 1.41 2.90
C VAL A 83 12.09 0.42 1.82
N VAL A 84 10.86 -0.04 1.90
CA VAL A 84 10.23 -0.89 0.91
C VAL A 84 9.24 -0.09 0.08
N LEU A 85 9.40 -0.10 -1.24
CA LEU A 85 8.37 0.38 -2.16
C LEU A 85 7.46 -0.80 -2.54
N ILE A 86 6.18 -0.69 -2.21
CA ILE A 86 5.13 -1.59 -2.71
C ILE A 86 4.32 -0.83 -3.75
N GLU A 87 4.37 -1.29 -4.99
CA GLU A 87 3.57 -0.75 -6.08
C GLU A 87 2.46 -1.74 -6.43
N VAL A 88 1.21 -1.34 -6.18
CA VAL A 88 0.03 -2.16 -6.49
C VAL A 88 -0.60 -1.64 -7.77
N PHE A 89 -0.66 -2.49 -8.78
CA PHE A 89 -1.29 -2.21 -10.05
C PHE A 89 -2.77 -2.60 -10.02
N LEU A 90 -3.62 -1.58 -10.18
CA LEU A 90 -5.06 -1.70 -10.20
C LEU A 90 -5.52 -1.93 -11.65
N GLN A 91 -6.40 -2.90 -11.90
CA GLN A 91 -6.99 -3.14 -13.22
C GLN A 91 -5.99 -3.48 -14.36
N ASP A 92 -4.73 -3.76 -14.03
CA ASP A 92 -3.72 -4.20 -14.99
C ASP A 92 -3.58 -5.74 -14.96
N THR A 93 -3.22 -6.34 -16.09
CA THR A 93 -2.85 -7.75 -16.13
C THR A 93 -1.35 -7.94 -15.83
N PRO A 94 -0.92 -9.15 -15.41
CA PRO A 94 0.51 -9.43 -15.23
C PRO A 94 1.36 -9.04 -16.44
N GLU A 95 0.91 -9.34 -17.66
CA GLU A 95 1.64 -9.05 -18.91
C GLU A 95 1.74 -7.53 -19.19
N MET A 96 0.75 -6.73 -18.78
CA MET A 96 0.81 -5.26 -18.86
C MET A 96 1.87 -4.74 -17.92
N VAL A 97 1.90 -5.24 -16.70
CA VAL A 97 2.86 -4.84 -15.66
C VAL A 97 4.28 -5.24 -16.03
N GLU A 98 4.50 -6.47 -16.50
CA GLU A 98 5.81 -6.94 -16.97
C GLU A 98 6.37 -6.04 -18.10
N ARG A 99 5.54 -5.70 -19.09
CA ARG A 99 5.92 -4.78 -20.16
C ARG A 99 6.25 -3.39 -19.65
N TYR A 100 5.49 -2.88 -18.69
CA TYR A 100 5.71 -1.57 -18.08
C TYR A 100 7.04 -1.52 -17.31
N LEU A 101 7.42 -2.62 -16.66
CA LEU A 101 8.64 -2.72 -15.85
C LEU A 101 9.87 -3.09 -16.68
N ALA A 102 9.69 -3.52 -17.93
CA ALA A 102 10.80 -3.94 -18.80
C ALA A 102 11.88 -2.84 -18.91
N GLY A 103 13.11 -3.18 -18.57
CA GLY A 103 14.25 -2.27 -18.60
C GLY A 103 14.34 -1.27 -17.43
N LYS A 104 13.41 -1.29 -16.48
CA LYS A 104 13.51 -0.49 -15.26
C LYS A 104 14.34 -1.23 -14.22
N ASN A 105 15.14 -0.49 -13.48
CA ASN A 105 15.94 -1.01 -12.38
C ASN A 105 15.69 -0.14 -11.14
N PHE A 106 15.40 -0.78 -10.04
CA PHE A 106 15.09 -0.11 -8.78
C PHE A 106 16.18 -0.44 -7.75
N PRO A 107 16.92 0.54 -7.24
CA PRO A 107 18.00 0.29 -6.30
C PRO A 107 17.50 -0.13 -4.90
N MET A 108 16.26 0.24 -4.53
CA MET A 108 15.63 -0.15 -3.27
C MET A 108 14.86 -1.48 -3.39
N VAL A 109 14.39 -2.01 -2.26
CA VAL A 109 13.43 -3.14 -2.26
C VAL A 109 12.13 -2.68 -2.89
N HIS A 110 11.82 -3.23 -4.06
CA HIS A 110 10.59 -2.93 -4.80
C HIS A 110 9.75 -4.19 -4.94
N LYS A 111 8.51 -4.14 -4.48
CA LYS A 111 7.51 -5.20 -4.61
C LYS A 111 6.40 -4.74 -5.52
N VAL A 112 6.17 -5.51 -6.56
CA VAL A 112 5.13 -5.26 -7.56
C VAL A 112 4.02 -6.25 -7.35
N LEU A 113 2.79 -5.74 -7.19
CA LEU A 113 1.63 -6.56 -6.87
C LEU A 113 0.48 -6.25 -7.83
N ILE A 114 -0.34 -7.25 -8.11
CA ILE A 114 -1.56 -7.12 -8.90
C ILE A 114 -2.76 -7.12 -7.95
N ASP A 115 -3.61 -6.09 -8.04
CA ASP A 115 -4.81 -6.01 -7.21
C ASP A 115 -5.92 -6.94 -7.72
N ASP A 116 -6.48 -7.71 -6.81
CA ASP A 116 -7.67 -8.54 -7.00
C ASP A 116 -8.93 -7.89 -6.42
N MET A 117 -8.98 -6.57 -6.35
CA MET A 117 -9.99 -5.73 -5.72
C MET A 117 -9.90 -5.59 -4.19
N GLN A 118 -8.95 -6.23 -3.52
CA GLN A 118 -8.75 -6.06 -2.08
C GLN A 118 -8.31 -4.63 -1.74
N VAL A 119 -7.26 -4.16 -2.42
CA VAL A 119 -6.71 -2.81 -2.19
C VAL A 119 -7.65 -1.76 -2.75
N TYR A 120 -8.19 -1.95 -3.95
CA TYR A 120 -9.16 -1.02 -4.53
C TYR A 120 -10.31 -0.71 -3.57
N LYS A 121 -10.93 -1.76 -2.99
CA LYS A 121 -12.05 -1.62 -2.06
C LYS A 121 -11.60 -1.21 -0.66
N GLY A 122 -10.57 -1.88 -0.11
CA GLY A 122 -10.11 -1.67 1.26
C GLY A 122 -9.54 -0.27 1.50
N TYR A 123 -8.93 0.32 0.49
CA TYR A 123 -8.40 1.68 0.54
C TYR A 123 -9.37 2.74 -0.01
N GLY A 124 -10.53 2.35 -0.58
CA GLY A 124 -11.53 3.28 -1.12
C GLY A 124 -10.93 4.16 -2.23
N ILE A 125 -10.40 3.54 -3.30
CA ILE A 125 -9.67 4.25 -4.35
C ILE A 125 -10.65 4.79 -5.38
N TYR A 126 -10.66 6.11 -5.58
CA TYR A 126 -11.42 6.79 -6.62
C TYR A 126 -10.53 7.55 -7.60
N THR A 127 -9.29 7.83 -7.21
CA THR A 127 -8.32 8.59 -8.00
C THR A 127 -6.93 7.99 -7.84
N ILE A 128 -6.14 8.00 -8.91
CA ILE A 128 -4.74 7.53 -8.94
C ILE A 128 -3.81 8.64 -9.48
N PRO A 129 -2.54 8.66 -9.04
CA PRO A 129 -1.94 7.76 -8.06
C PRO A 129 -2.46 8.02 -6.66
N ARG A 130 -2.73 6.96 -5.88
CA ARG A 130 -2.80 7.10 -4.44
C ARG A 130 -1.46 6.69 -3.85
N PHE A 131 -0.97 7.50 -2.93
CA PHE A 131 0.35 7.33 -2.33
C PHE A 131 0.26 7.44 -0.83
N LEU A 132 0.77 6.43 -0.14
CA LEU A 132 0.78 6.37 1.31
C LEU A 132 2.20 6.11 1.82
N VAL A 133 2.48 6.65 3.01
CA VAL A 133 3.64 6.30 3.82
C VAL A 133 3.15 5.55 5.05
N VAL A 134 3.63 4.34 5.26
CA VAL A 134 3.28 3.46 6.36
C VAL A 134 4.52 3.24 7.21
N ASP A 135 4.39 3.40 8.53
CA ASP A 135 5.51 3.26 9.46
C ASP A 135 5.82 1.79 9.82
N LYS A 136 6.83 1.62 10.66
CA LYS A 136 7.31 0.32 11.16
C LYS A 136 6.25 -0.48 11.95
N ASP A 137 5.27 0.23 12.55
CA ASP A 137 4.13 -0.36 13.26
C ASP A 137 2.93 -0.63 12.36
N GLN A 138 3.09 -0.42 11.05
CA GLN A 138 2.05 -0.52 10.02
C GLN A 138 0.92 0.50 10.17
N LYS A 139 1.20 1.67 10.73
CA LYS A 139 0.27 2.80 10.79
C LYS A 139 0.52 3.75 9.62
N VAL A 140 -0.57 4.28 9.08
CA VAL A 140 -0.52 5.31 8.03
C VAL A 140 0.05 6.61 8.61
N ARG A 141 1.12 7.13 8.04
CA ARG A 141 1.73 8.42 8.41
C ARG A 141 1.41 9.52 7.42
N TYR A 142 1.17 9.13 6.18
CA TYR A 142 0.73 10.02 5.11
C TYR A 142 -0.19 9.28 4.15
N ASP A 143 -1.16 9.98 3.62
CA ASP A 143 -2.06 9.53 2.57
C ASP A 143 -2.49 10.75 1.75
N ASN A 144 -2.19 10.78 0.44
CA ASN A 144 -2.69 11.84 -0.43
C ASN A 144 -4.20 11.74 -0.70
N GLY A 145 -4.87 10.73 -0.16
CA GLY A 145 -6.29 10.47 -0.37
C GLY A 145 -6.61 10.29 -1.85
N ASN A 146 -7.78 10.79 -2.24
CA ASN A 146 -8.23 10.78 -3.63
C ASN A 146 -7.93 12.11 -4.38
N ALA A 147 -6.89 12.83 -3.98
CA ALA A 147 -6.54 14.12 -4.58
C ALA A 147 -5.55 14.01 -5.76
N ALA A 148 -4.97 12.82 -6.00
CA ALA A 148 -3.95 12.55 -7.04
C ALA A 148 -2.75 13.52 -6.98
N ILE A 149 -2.41 14.01 -5.78
CA ILE A 149 -1.27 14.91 -5.56
C ILE A 149 0.02 14.12 -5.74
N ILE A 150 0.93 14.67 -6.54
CA ILE A 150 2.28 14.14 -6.71
C ILE A 150 3.19 14.95 -5.79
N LEU A 151 3.77 14.27 -4.80
CA LEU A 151 4.75 14.88 -3.92
C LEU A 151 6.11 14.96 -4.61
N PRO A 152 6.83 16.10 -4.48
CA PRO A 152 8.24 16.18 -4.84
C PRO A 152 9.09 15.24 -3.99
N ALA A 153 10.23 14.77 -4.53
CA ALA A 153 11.15 13.87 -3.86
C ALA A 153 11.55 14.34 -2.45
N GLU A 154 11.82 15.64 -2.26
CA GLU A 154 12.18 16.20 -0.96
C GLU A 154 11.08 16.08 0.11
N GLU A 155 9.81 16.18 -0.28
CA GLU A 155 8.70 15.99 0.65
C GLU A 155 8.53 14.50 1.00
N ILE A 156 8.68 13.61 0.02
CA ILE A 156 8.67 12.15 0.27
C ILE A 156 9.79 11.78 1.23
N LYS A 157 11.00 12.34 1.06
CA LYS A 157 12.13 12.13 1.94
C LYS A 157 11.82 12.50 3.39
N LYS A 158 11.26 13.68 3.64
CA LYS A 158 10.84 14.12 4.98
C LYS A 158 9.83 13.19 5.62
N LEU A 159 8.85 12.71 4.84
CA LEU A 159 7.85 11.75 5.33
C LEU A 159 8.48 10.42 5.73
N VAL A 160 9.43 9.91 4.95
CA VAL A 160 10.18 8.68 5.26
C VAL A 160 10.98 8.84 6.55
N GLU A 161 11.72 9.95 6.71
CA GLU A 161 12.50 10.25 7.92
C GLU A 161 11.59 10.29 9.16
N ALA A 162 10.42 10.95 9.06
CA ALA A 162 9.45 11.03 10.15
C ALA A 162 8.79 9.68 10.47
N ALA A 163 8.61 8.80 9.49
CA ALA A 163 8.01 7.48 9.67
C ALA A 163 9.02 6.44 10.20
N GLY A 164 10.32 6.71 10.06
CA GLY A 164 11.42 5.85 10.51
C GLY A 164 11.72 5.93 12.00
N THR A 165 11.27 7.02 12.68
CA THR A 165 11.46 7.26 14.11
C THR A 165 10.38 6.59 14.93
#